data_2fa73de56048438b5201ba3dd8d331cd
#
_entry.id   2fa73de56048438b5201ba3dd8d331cd
#
_cell.length_a   1.000
_cell.length_b   1.000
_cell.length_c   1.000
_cell.angle_alpha   90.00
_cell.angle_beta   90.00
_cell.angle_gamma   90.00
#
_symmetry.space_group_name_H-M   'P 1'
#
loop_
_entity.id
_entity.type
_entity.pdbx_description
1 polymer ?
#
loop_
_entity_poly.entity_id
_entity_poly.type
_entity_poly.pdbx_seq_one_letter_code
_entity_poly.pdbx_strand_id
1 'polypeptide(L)'
;MRYYSLNRYCRDTFGEKLYKLSLDGGMTCPNRDGTLSSLGCLYCSAGGSGDFAADRSLSIKEQLSAAKEKVASKSSCEHFIAFFQAFTNTYAPVDYLRRIFYEAIEDPSVAVLSIGTRTDCFSAEIYDLLSELNEIKPVWVELGLQTIHRSTLDAMNTHTCVDDFIIVTDELRRRGIKVIAHLILGLPHETRGMMLESVDFVAKSGIFGVKLQLLHVLKGTPLADMYIKQPFELFTLDDYCDFVVDCIERLPKDMVIHRMTGDGPRSLLVAPLWSTDKKRVLNTINKRFEVRDTYQGRLNLF
;
A
#
# COMPACT_ATOMS: atom_id res chain seq x y z
N MET A 1 20.20 11.81 0.06
CA MET A 1 19.17 10.90 -0.49
C MET A 1 18.23 11.75 -1.32
N ARG A 2 17.84 11.31 -2.52
CA ARG A 2 17.14 12.15 -3.51
C ARG A 2 15.59 12.13 -3.36
N TYR A 3 15.07 11.33 -2.44
CA TYR A 3 13.65 11.27 -2.09
C TYR A 3 13.45 10.97 -0.60
N TYR A 4 12.28 11.31 -0.06
CA TYR A 4 11.91 11.13 1.34
C TYR A 4 11.30 9.76 1.55
N SER A 5 12.15 8.77 1.83
CA SER A 5 11.74 7.37 2.02
C SER A 5 11.12 7.14 3.40
N LEU A 6 10.26 6.11 3.51
CA LEU A 6 9.71 5.66 4.79
C LEU A 6 10.82 5.39 5.83
N ASN A 7 11.95 4.78 5.42
CA ASN A 7 13.05 4.54 6.33
C ASN A 7 13.67 5.83 6.88
N ARG A 8 13.79 6.87 6.05
CA ARG A 8 14.26 8.19 6.50
C ARG A 8 13.26 8.82 7.46
N TYR A 9 11.97 8.85 7.07
CA TYR A 9 10.91 9.34 7.93
C TYR A 9 10.92 8.66 9.32
N CYS A 10 11.02 7.32 9.35
CA CYS A 10 11.05 6.60 10.63
C CYS A 10 12.25 6.98 11.49
N ARG A 11 13.43 7.15 10.90
CA ARG A 11 14.62 7.60 11.65
C ARG A 11 14.48 9.03 12.16
N ASP A 12 13.94 9.92 11.34
CA ASP A 12 13.75 11.33 11.71
C ASP A 12 12.70 11.49 12.83
N THR A 13 11.68 10.58 12.88
CA THR A 13 10.54 10.69 13.79
C THR A 13 10.69 9.80 15.03
N PHE A 14 11.21 8.57 14.88
CA PHE A 14 11.26 7.57 15.95
C PHE A 14 12.70 7.22 16.38
N GLY A 15 13.71 7.87 15.75
CA GLY A 15 15.13 7.63 16.04
C GLY A 15 15.72 6.37 15.38
N GLU A 16 14.89 5.48 14.84
CA GLU A 16 15.32 4.22 14.25
C GLU A 16 14.50 3.85 13.00
N LYS A 17 14.96 2.83 12.28
CA LYS A 17 14.19 2.20 11.21
C LYS A 17 13.13 1.29 11.82
N LEU A 18 11.87 1.48 11.43
CA LEU A 18 10.79 0.57 11.78
C LEU A 18 10.58 -0.50 10.69
N TYR A 19 10.33 -1.75 11.12
CA TYR A 19 9.90 -2.82 10.23
C TYR A 19 8.39 -3.02 10.33
N LYS A 20 7.73 -3.30 9.18
CA LYS A 20 6.33 -3.70 9.15
C LYS A 20 6.20 -5.17 9.53
N LEU A 21 5.40 -5.45 10.55
CA LEU A 21 4.92 -6.76 10.92
C LEU A 21 3.55 -6.95 10.26
N SER A 22 3.47 -7.83 9.27
CA SER A 22 2.25 -8.05 8.49
C SER A 22 1.31 -8.98 9.22
N LEU A 23 0.13 -8.48 9.57
CA LEU A 23 -0.90 -9.15 10.35
C LEU A 23 -2.14 -9.45 9.48
N ASP A 24 -2.82 -10.55 9.79
CA ASP A 24 -4.13 -10.89 9.26
C ASP A 24 -5.18 -10.77 10.37
N GLY A 25 -6.06 -9.78 10.25
CA GLY A 25 -7.15 -9.56 11.21
C GLY A 25 -8.37 -10.45 10.98
N GLY A 26 -8.31 -11.39 10.05
CA GLY A 26 -9.43 -12.31 9.76
C GLY A 26 -10.57 -11.71 8.92
N MET A 27 -10.44 -10.46 8.44
CA MET A 27 -11.43 -9.83 7.58
C MET A 27 -11.51 -10.49 6.21
N THR A 28 -12.60 -10.18 5.50
CA THR A 28 -12.77 -10.47 4.07
C THR A 28 -12.77 -9.15 3.27
N CYS A 29 -13.32 -9.17 2.06
CA CYS A 29 -13.46 -7.99 1.21
C CYS A 29 -14.85 -7.99 0.58
N PRO A 30 -15.60 -6.87 0.61
CA PRO A 30 -16.93 -6.81 0.00
C PRO A 30 -16.92 -7.11 -1.50
N ASN A 31 -15.76 -6.93 -2.14
CA ASN A 31 -15.54 -7.29 -3.55
C ASN A 31 -15.24 -8.79 -3.75
N ARG A 32 -15.36 -9.65 -2.72
CA ARG A 32 -15.12 -11.10 -2.78
C ARG A 32 -16.16 -11.96 -2.10
N ASP A 33 -16.86 -11.41 -1.11
CA ASP A 33 -17.83 -12.18 -0.32
C ASP A 33 -19.26 -12.14 -0.87
N GLY A 34 -19.45 -11.52 -2.03
CA GLY A 34 -20.74 -11.40 -2.70
C GLY A 34 -21.48 -10.09 -2.40
N THR A 35 -20.98 -9.24 -1.49
CA THR A 35 -21.62 -7.95 -1.18
C THR A 35 -21.58 -7.01 -2.40
N LEU A 36 -20.42 -6.82 -3.03
CA LEU A 36 -20.27 -6.07 -4.28
C LEU A 36 -20.02 -7.01 -5.45
N SER A 37 -19.16 -8.00 -5.27
CA SER A 37 -18.79 -9.01 -6.25
C SER A 37 -18.24 -10.24 -5.53
N SER A 38 -18.28 -11.40 -6.18
CA SER A 38 -17.61 -12.62 -5.73
C SER A 38 -16.23 -12.82 -6.40
N LEU A 39 -15.91 -12.02 -7.42
CA LEU A 39 -14.70 -12.18 -8.23
C LEU A 39 -13.47 -11.52 -7.61
N GLY A 40 -13.65 -10.38 -6.93
CA GLY A 40 -12.55 -9.52 -6.46
C GLY A 40 -11.95 -8.66 -7.56
N CYS A 41 -10.98 -7.83 -7.20
CA CYS A 41 -10.17 -7.10 -8.19
C CYS A 41 -9.37 -8.10 -9.02
N LEU A 42 -9.29 -7.89 -10.35
CA LEU A 42 -8.70 -8.87 -11.28
C LEU A 42 -7.23 -9.17 -11.00
N TYR A 43 -6.49 -8.24 -10.41
CA TYR A 43 -5.07 -8.39 -10.05
C TYR A 43 -4.84 -8.96 -8.64
N CYS A 44 -5.87 -9.13 -7.83
CA CYS A 44 -5.71 -9.47 -6.41
C CYS A 44 -5.61 -10.98 -6.23
N SER A 45 -4.54 -11.46 -5.57
CA SER A 45 -4.33 -12.87 -5.25
C SER A 45 -5.40 -13.44 -4.31
N ALA A 46 -5.47 -14.75 -4.18
CA ALA A 46 -6.37 -15.42 -3.23
C ALA A 46 -6.14 -14.96 -1.78
N GLY A 47 -4.91 -14.56 -1.44
CA GLY A 47 -4.56 -14.01 -0.13
C GLY A 47 -5.00 -12.55 0.11
N GLY A 48 -5.73 -11.93 -0.80
CA GLY A 48 -6.22 -10.55 -0.60
C GLY A 48 -5.12 -9.53 -0.38
N SER A 49 -3.98 -9.64 -1.10
CA SER A 49 -2.74 -8.86 -0.89
C SER A 49 -2.05 -9.13 0.46
N GLY A 50 -2.50 -10.14 1.19
CA GLY A 50 -1.95 -10.58 2.48
C GLY A 50 -1.04 -11.81 2.39
N ASP A 51 -0.49 -12.12 1.20
CA ASP A 51 0.33 -13.32 0.97
C ASP A 51 1.55 -13.44 1.91
N PHE A 52 1.96 -12.36 2.56
CA PHE A 52 3.03 -12.32 3.57
C PHE A 52 2.53 -12.08 5.00
N ALA A 53 1.21 -12.03 5.20
CA ALA A 53 0.63 -11.88 6.54
C ALA A 53 0.90 -13.12 7.39
N ALA A 54 0.78 -12.96 8.69
CA ALA A 54 0.85 -14.06 9.64
C ALA A 54 -0.37 -15.00 9.48
N ASP A 55 -0.31 -16.15 10.13
CA ASP A 55 -1.41 -17.11 10.13
C ASP A 55 -2.62 -16.52 10.88
N ARG A 56 -3.74 -16.38 10.17
CA ARG A 56 -5.00 -15.83 10.69
C ARG A 56 -5.66 -16.65 11.81
N SER A 57 -5.23 -17.87 12.04
CA SER A 57 -5.71 -18.71 13.13
C SER A 57 -5.12 -18.31 14.49
N LEU A 58 -4.02 -17.55 14.49
CA LEU A 58 -3.34 -17.04 15.66
C LEU A 58 -3.97 -15.73 16.15
N SER A 59 -3.94 -15.47 17.47
CA SER A 59 -4.25 -14.15 18.02
C SER A 59 -3.29 -13.09 17.49
N ILE A 60 -3.67 -11.82 17.55
CA ILE A 60 -2.81 -10.72 17.09
C ILE A 60 -1.48 -10.69 17.85
N LYS A 61 -1.51 -10.98 19.15
CA LYS A 61 -0.31 -11.08 19.98
C LYS A 61 0.63 -12.19 19.52
N GLU A 62 0.11 -13.37 19.20
CA GLU A 62 0.90 -14.49 18.67
C GLU A 62 1.45 -14.17 17.28
N GLN A 63 0.64 -13.53 16.41
CA GLN A 63 1.09 -13.07 15.09
C GLN A 63 2.24 -12.07 15.20
N LEU A 64 2.15 -11.10 16.13
CA LEU A 64 3.22 -10.14 16.42
C LEU A 64 4.49 -10.84 16.86
N SER A 65 4.39 -11.79 17.80
CA SER A 65 5.54 -12.56 18.28
C SER A 65 6.23 -13.31 17.15
N ALA A 66 5.48 -14.08 16.36
CA ALA A 66 6.02 -14.84 15.25
C ALA A 66 6.63 -13.94 14.15
N ALA A 67 6.03 -12.76 13.91
CA ALA A 67 6.56 -11.82 12.92
C ALA A 67 7.85 -11.13 13.42
N LYS A 68 7.97 -10.82 14.72
CA LYS A 68 9.19 -10.28 15.33
C LYS A 68 10.36 -11.26 15.21
N GLU A 69 10.13 -12.53 15.48
CA GLU A 69 11.16 -13.59 15.34
C GLU A 69 11.72 -13.64 13.91
N LYS A 70 10.86 -13.53 12.88
CA LYS A 70 11.28 -13.49 11.46
C LYS A 70 12.11 -12.25 11.12
N VAL A 71 11.91 -11.14 11.84
CA VAL A 71 12.64 -9.88 11.62
C VAL A 71 13.92 -9.84 12.44
N ALA A 72 13.97 -10.46 13.62
CA ALA A 72 15.13 -10.46 14.52
C ALA A 72 16.43 -10.92 13.84
N SER A 73 16.34 -11.87 12.88
CA SER A 73 17.50 -12.33 12.09
C SER A 73 18.03 -11.27 11.09
N LYS A 74 17.26 -10.21 10.82
CA LYS A 74 17.56 -9.20 9.79
C LYS A 74 17.85 -7.82 10.35
N SER A 75 17.50 -7.55 11.60
CA SER A 75 17.60 -6.22 12.19
C SER A 75 17.53 -6.29 13.72
N SER A 76 18.25 -5.33 14.35
CA SER A 76 18.22 -5.08 15.79
C SER A 76 17.23 -3.97 16.20
N CYS A 77 16.23 -3.65 15.35
CA CYS A 77 15.24 -2.63 15.70
C CYS A 77 14.38 -3.09 16.89
N GLU A 78 14.05 -2.16 17.76
CA GLU A 78 13.25 -2.40 18.97
C GLU A 78 11.76 -2.13 18.73
N HIS A 79 11.44 -1.27 17.75
CA HIS A 79 10.07 -0.89 17.45
C HIS A 79 9.64 -1.25 16.03
N PHE A 80 8.32 -1.44 15.87
CA PHE A 80 7.70 -1.98 14.67
C PHE A 80 6.44 -1.21 14.27
N ILE A 81 6.04 -1.40 13.02
CA ILE A 81 4.74 -1.00 12.50
C ILE A 81 3.86 -2.26 12.47
N ALA A 82 2.82 -2.33 13.29
CA ALA A 82 1.78 -3.36 13.17
C ALA A 82 0.93 -3.06 11.94
N PHE A 83 1.02 -3.90 10.91
CA PHE A 83 0.40 -3.66 9.61
C PHE A 83 -0.66 -4.70 9.28
N PHE A 84 -1.92 -4.33 9.42
CA PHE A 84 -3.06 -5.10 8.94
C PHE A 84 -3.20 -4.90 7.43
N GLN A 85 -2.91 -5.93 6.63
CA GLN A 85 -2.88 -5.80 5.17
C GLN A 85 -3.71 -6.82 4.40
N ALA A 86 -4.05 -7.98 4.98
CA ALA A 86 -4.87 -8.98 4.32
C ALA A 86 -6.30 -8.47 4.14
N PHE A 87 -6.78 -8.45 2.89
CA PHE A 87 -8.14 -8.00 2.52
C PHE A 87 -8.46 -6.54 2.92
N THR A 88 -9.64 -6.32 3.55
CA THR A 88 -10.17 -4.98 3.85
C THR A 88 -10.32 -4.82 5.36
N ASN A 89 -9.36 -4.15 6.01
CA ASN A 89 -9.20 -4.20 7.46
C ASN A 89 -10.08 -3.22 8.25
N THR A 90 -11.04 -2.56 7.60
CA THR A 90 -12.16 -1.85 8.25
C THR A 90 -13.52 -2.54 7.97
N TYR A 91 -13.51 -3.67 7.25
CA TYR A 91 -14.72 -4.38 6.87
C TYR A 91 -15.04 -5.50 7.88
N ALA A 92 -15.45 -5.09 9.08
CA ALA A 92 -15.92 -5.95 10.15
C ALA A 92 -16.73 -5.12 11.17
N PRO A 93 -17.49 -5.75 12.09
CA PRO A 93 -18.13 -5.04 13.20
C PRO A 93 -17.11 -4.25 14.05
N VAL A 94 -17.48 -3.03 14.46
CA VAL A 94 -16.56 -2.11 15.17
C VAL A 94 -16.00 -2.72 16.45
N ASP A 95 -16.79 -3.45 17.21
CA ASP A 95 -16.32 -4.11 18.45
C ASP A 95 -15.25 -5.15 18.17
N TYR A 96 -15.34 -5.85 17.04
CA TYR A 96 -14.30 -6.78 16.60
C TYR A 96 -13.03 -6.03 16.23
N LEU A 97 -13.13 -4.97 15.43
CA LEU A 97 -12.01 -4.12 15.04
C LEU A 97 -11.33 -3.51 16.26
N ARG A 98 -12.13 -2.99 17.20
CA ARG A 98 -11.64 -2.46 18.48
C ARG A 98 -10.78 -3.48 19.19
N ARG A 99 -11.26 -4.68 19.39
CA ARG A 99 -10.53 -5.74 20.08
C ARG A 99 -9.17 -6.04 19.44
N ILE A 100 -9.13 -6.26 18.13
CA ILE A 100 -7.89 -6.66 17.47
C ILE A 100 -6.89 -5.50 17.31
N PHE A 101 -7.36 -4.26 17.14
CA PHE A 101 -6.48 -3.10 17.04
C PHE A 101 -5.89 -2.72 18.40
N TYR A 102 -6.68 -2.81 19.48
CA TYR A 102 -6.16 -2.63 20.83
C TYR A 102 -5.14 -3.70 21.19
N GLU A 103 -5.42 -4.97 20.90
CA GLU A 103 -4.45 -6.07 21.12
C GLU A 103 -3.12 -5.79 20.40
N ALA A 104 -3.15 -5.17 19.21
CA ALA A 104 -1.93 -4.80 18.48
C ALA A 104 -1.18 -3.63 19.12
N ILE A 105 -1.88 -2.56 19.55
CA ILE A 105 -1.22 -1.36 20.09
C ILE A 105 -0.82 -1.49 21.56
N GLU A 106 -1.37 -2.43 22.30
CA GLU A 106 -0.95 -2.75 23.68
C GLU A 106 0.47 -3.31 23.72
N ASP A 107 0.97 -3.90 22.64
CA ASP A 107 2.36 -4.35 22.55
C ASP A 107 3.30 -3.12 22.59
N PRO A 108 4.21 -3.01 23.60
CA PRO A 108 5.06 -1.84 23.77
C PRO A 108 6.02 -1.61 22.60
N SER A 109 6.39 -2.66 21.87
CA SER A 109 7.26 -2.56 20.71
C SER A 109 6.54 -2.08 19.44
N VAL A 110 5.22 -1.96 19.44
CA VAL A 110 4.48 -1.38 18.33
C VAL A 110 4.48 0.14 18.46
N ALA A 111 5.18 0.82 17.56
CA ALA A 111 5.25 2.28 17.50
C ALA A 111 4.14 2.89 16.64
N VAL A 112 3.60 2.13 15.67
CA VAL A 112 2.60 2.60 14.71
C VAL A 112 1.62 1.48 14.38
N LEU A 113 0.33 1.79 14.34
CA LEU A 113 -0.71 0.94 13.76
C LEU A 113 -0.97 1.36 12.32
N SER A 114 -0.76 0.47 11.35
CA SER A 114 -1.03 0.72 9.92
C SER A 114 -2.13 -0.21 9.42
N ILE A 115 -3.16 0.34 8.76
CA ILE A 115 -4.38 -0.38 8.38
C ILE A 115 -4.61 -0.22 6.88
N GLY A 116 -4.44 -1.32 6.13
CA GLY A 116 -4.74 -1.36 4.70
C GLY A 116 -6.23 -1.63 4.46
N THR A 117 -6.90 -0.75 3.71
CA THR A 117 -8.34 -0.88 3.51
C THR A 117 -8.85 -0.22 2.23
N ARG A 118 -10.15 -0.34 1.97
CA ARG A 118 -10.88 0.27 0.87
C ARG A 118 -11.57 1.56 1.34
N THR A 119 -11.83 2.46 0.40
CA THR A 119 -12.49 3.74 0.67
C THR A 119 -13.99 3.62 0.96
N ASP A 120 -14.63 2.56 0.48
CA ASP A 120 -16.06 2.29 0.66
C ASP A 120 -16.40 1.51 1.95
N CYS A 121 -15.43 1.32 2.86
CA CYS A 121 -15.60 0.55 4.09
C CYS A 121 -15.35 1.39 5.35
N PHE A 122 -16.03 2.54 5.45
CA PHE A 122 -15.95 3.43 6.60
C PHE A 122 -17.36 3.78 7.10
N SER A 123 -17.52 3.82 8.42
CA SER A 123 -18.69 4.36 9.12
C SER A 123 -18.23 5.41 10.16
N ALA A 124 -19.16 6.14 10.74
CA ALA A 124 -18.86 7.11 11.79
C ALA A 124 -18.10 6.45 12.97
N GLU A 125 -18.57 5.27 13.39
CA GLU A 125 -17.97 4.52 14.50
C GLU A 125 -16.54 4.05 14.17
N ILE A 126 -16.24 3.74 12.90
CA ILE A 126 -14.88 3.38 12.47
C ILE A 126 -13.96 4.60 12.55
N TYR A 127 -14.39 5.77 12.08
CA TYR A 127 -13.62 7.00 12.23
C TYR A 127 -13.36 7.34 13.70
N ASP A 128 -14.37 7.16 14.57
CA ASP A 128 -14.23 7.42 16.00
C ASP A 128 -13.24 6.44 16.65
N LEU A 129 -13.33 5.15 16.33
CA LEU A 129 -12.36 4.15 16.79
C LEU A 129 -10.93 4.48 16.35
N LEU A 130 -10.74 4.86 15.08
CA LEU A 130 -9.40 5.21 14.58
C LEU A 130 -8.86 6.47 15.24
N SER A 131 -9.72 7.45 15.58
CA SER A 131 -9.31 8.65 16.31
C SER A 131 -8.87 8.32 17.73
N GLU A 132 -9.65 7.49 18.44
CA GLU A 132 -9.33 7.00 19.79
C GLU A 132 -7.97 6.27 19.83
N LEU A 133 -7.73 5.39 18.86
CA LEU A 133 -6.46 4.68 18.74
C LEU A 133 -5.29 5.63 18.43
N ASN A 134 -5.53 6.66 17.61
CA ASN A 134 -4.51 7.63 17.22
C ASN A 134 -4.07 8.56 18.38
N GLU A 135 -4.90 8.71 19.40
CA GLU A 135 -4.51 9.40 20.66
C GLU A 135 -3.51 8.57 21.49
N ILE A 136 -3.51 7.24 21.32
CA ILE A 136 -2.62 6.33 22.06
C ILE A 136 -1.31 6.10 21.32
N LYS A 137 -1.41 5.73 20.02
CA LYS A 137 -0.27 5.53 19.12
C LYS A 137 -0.62 5.99 17.71
N PRO A 138 0.34 6.51 16.93
CA PRO A 138 0.09 6.95 15.56
C PRO A 138 -0.63 5.89 14.72
N VAL A 139 -1.77 6.26 14.14
CA VAL A 139 -2.53 5.42 13.20
C VAL A 139 -2.27 5.90 11.78
N TRP A 140 -1.93 4.96 10.91
CA TRP A 140 -1.80 5.18 9.48
C TRP A 140 -2.86 4.38 8.74
N VAL A 141 -3.60 5.02 7.85
CA VAL A 141 -4.57 4.35 6.99
C VAL A 141 -4.03 4.30 5.56
N GLU A 142 -3.92 3.09 5.02
CA GLU A 142 -3.41 2.83 3.69
C GLU A 142 -4.59 2.54 2.75
N LEU A 143 -4.91 3.48 1.88
CA LEU A 143 -6.08 3.44 1.00
C LEU A 143 -5.73 2.95 -0.40
N GLY A 144 -6.48 1.98 -0.89
CA GLY A 144 -6.38 1.50 -2.27
C GLY A 144 -7.07 2.44 -3.26
N LEU A 145 -6.34 3.42 -3.81
CA LEU A 145 -6.81 4.25 -4.92
C LEU A 145 -6.59 3.55 -6.27
N GLN A 146 -5.42 2.98 -6.44
CA GLN A 146 -4.90 2.26 -7.61
C GLN A 146 -4.70 3.16 -8.83
N THR A 147 -5.72 3.88 -9.28
CA THR A 147 -5.76 4.87 -10.36
C THR A 147 -6.94 5.81 -10.15
N ILE A 148 -6.93 6.97 -10.82
CA ILE A 148 -8.09 7.89 -10.85
C ILE A 148 -9.02 7.63 -12.05
N HIS A 149 -8.64 6.78 -12.99
CA HIS A 149 -9.37 6.56 -14.23
C HIS A 149 -10.50 5.56 -14.05
N ARG A 150 -11.74 6.04 -14.10
CA ARG A 150 -12.96 5.24 -13.92
C ARG A 150 -12.99 4.02 -14.83
N SER A 151 -12.64 4.19 -16.12
CA SER A 151 -12.61 3.09 -17.07
C SER A 151 -11.66 1.96 -16.67
N THR A 152 -10.50 2.31 -16.09
CA THR A 152 -9.53 1.33 -15.58
C THR A 152 -10.04 0.67 -14.30
N LEU A 153 -10.62 1.44 -13.37
CA LEU A 153 -11.21 0.88 -12.14
C LEU A 153 -12.31 -0.14 -12.45
N ASP A 154 -13.18 0.18 -13.41
CA ASP A 154 -14.25 -0.71 -13.88
C ASP A 154 -13.68 -1.96 -14.57
N ALA A 155 -12.72 -1.77 -15.51
CA ALA A 155 -12.04 -2.88 -16.20
C ALA A 155 -11.31 -3.82 -15.23
N MET A 156 -10.79 -3.31 -14.11
CA MET A 156 -10.12 -4.10 -13.07
C MET A 156 -11.08 -4.63 -11.99
N ASN A 157 -12.38 -4.44 -12.15
CA ASN A 157 -13.42 -4.90 -11.22
C ASN A 157 -13.17 -4.43 -9.77
N THR A 158 -12.75 -3.17 -9.58
CA THR A 158 -12.42 -2.67 -8.23
C THR A 158 -13.65 -2.28 -7.41
N HIS A 159 -14.70 -1.81 -8.07
CA HIS A 159 -15.91 -1.24 -7.45
C HIS A 159 -15.61 -0.10 -6.47
N THR A 160 -14.55 0.66 -6.71
CA THR A 160 -14.20 1.88 -5.95
C THR A 160 -14.39 3.12 -6.83
N CYS A 161 -14.48 4.28 -6.20
CA CYS A 161 -14.48 5.55 -6.93
C CYS A 161 -13.53 6.57 -6.28
N VAL A 162 -13.16 7.59 -7.05
CA VAL A 162 -12.24 8.64 -6.62
C VAL A 162 -12.90 9.56 -5.60
N ASP A 163 -14.20 9.80 -5.73
CA ASP A 163 -14.95 10.68 -4.80
C ASP A 163 -14.92 10.11 -3.37
N ASP A 164 -15.09 8.79 -3.21
CA ASP A 164 -14.96 8.15 -1.90
C ASP A 164 -13.55 8.32 -1.33
N PHE A 165 -12.52 8.25 -2.18
CA PHE A 165 -11.15 8.47 -1.74
C PHE A 165 -10.96 9.91 -1.21
N ILE A 166 -11.52 10.91 -1.88
CA ILE A 166 -11.46 12.32 -1.44
C ILE A 166 -12.16 12.46 -0.08
N ILE A 167 -13.41 12.00 0.02
CA ILE A 167 -14.23 12.11 1.24
C ILE A 167 -13.53 11.46 2.43
N VAL A 168 -13.08 10.22 2.28
CA VAL A 168 -12.42 9.45 3.34
C VAL A 168 -11.08 10.10 3.74
N THR A 169 -10.31 10.51 2.75
CA THR A 169 -9.02 11.18 3.00
C THR A 169 -9.19 12.47 3.79
N ASP A 170 -10.16 13.31 3.42
CA ASP A 170 -10.43 14.58 4.12
C ASP A 170 -10.91 14.33 5.55
N GLU A 171 -11.75 13.33 5.78
CA GLU A 171 -12.23 12.99 7.12
C GLU A 171 -11.09 12.48 8.02
N LEU A 172 -10.26 11.56 7.51
CA LEU A 172 -9.11 11.04 8.25
C LEU A 172 -8.09 12.15 8.57
N ARG A 173 -7.81 13.04 7.62
CA ARG A 173 -6.89 14.17 7.83
C ARG A 173 -7.41 15.16 8.87
N ARG A 174 -8.72 15.48 8.87
CA ARG A 174 -9.35 16.33 9.91
C ARG A 174 -9.19 15.74 11.31
N ARG A 175 -9.09 14.41 11.44
CA ARG A 175 -8.85 13.68 12.68
C ARG A 175 -7.37 13.47 12.99
N GLY A 176 -6.45 14.08 12.23
CA GLY A 176 -5.00 13.96 12.42
C GLY A 176 -4.43 12.58 12.06
N ILE A 177 -5.21 11.73 11.38
CA ILE A 177 -4.78 10.39 10.96
C ILE A 177 -4.02 10.49 9.64
N LYS A 178 -2.86 9.84 9.58
CA LYS A 178 -2.01 9.84 8.39
C LYS A 178 -2.54 8.89 7.32
N VAL A 179 -2.72 9.41 6.09
CA VAL A 179 -3.22 8.65 4.94
C VAL A 179 -2.09 8.34 3.97
N ILE A 180 -2.03 7.11 3.49
CA ILE A 180 -1.12 6.64 2.45
C ILE A 180 -1.95 6.13 1.26
N ALA A 181 -1.74 6.70 0.07
CA ALA A 181 -2.37 6.20 -1.14
C ALA A 181 -1.57 5.04 -1.74
N HIS A 182 -2.29 4.02 -2.22
CA HIS A 182 -1.71 2.98 -3.07
C HIS A 182 -2.06 3.28 -4.53
N LEU A 183 -1.04 3.41 -5.38
CA LEU A 183 -1.16 3.46 -6.84
C LEU A 183 -0.54 2.21 -7.45
N ILE A 184 -1.15 1.70 -8.53
CA ILE A 184 -0.60 0.60 -9.32
C ILE A 184 -0.15 1.17 -10.67
N LEU A 185 1.14 1.05 -10.97
CA LEU A 185 1.74 1.48 -12.22
C LEU A 185 1.77 0.31 -13.21
N GLY A 186 1.27 0.55 -14.43
CA GLY A 186 1.22 -0.43 -15.52
C GLY A 186 -0.09 -1.22 -15.58
N LEU A 187 -1.20 -0.68 -15.06
CA LEU A 187 -2.52 -1.27 -15.27
C LEU A 187 -2.84 -1.35 -16.78
N PRO A 188 -3.51 -2.43 -17.24
CA PRO A 188 -3.86 -2.58 -18.65
C PRO A 188 -4.60 -1.36 -19.19
N HIS A 189 -4.23 -0.95 -20.40
CA HIS A 189 -4.79 0.20 -21.12
C HIS A 189 -4.47 1.58 -20.55
N GLU A 190 -3.68 1.69 -19.48
CA GLU A 190 -3.19 2.99 -19.01
C GLU A 190 -1.95 3.44 -19.74
N THR A 191 -2.00 4.65 -20.27
CA THR A 191 -0.83 5.33 -20.84
C THR A 191 0.04 5.90 -19.71
N ARG A 192 1.30 6.24 -20.03
CA ARG A 192 2.16 6.97 -19.10
C ARG A 192 1.53 8.29 -18.61
N GLY A 193 0.81 9.00 -19.50
CA GLY A 193 0.08 10.22 -19.16
C GLY A 193 -0.98 9.98 -18.09
N MET A 194 -1.83 8.97 -18.26
CA MET A 194 -2.87 8.60 -17.31
C MET A 194 -2.29 8.23 -15.93
N MET A 195 -1.22 7.46 -15.91
CA MET A 195 -0.55 7.13 -14.64
C MET A 195 0.03 8.38 -13.95
N LEU A 196 0.59 9.33 -14.72
CA LEU A 196 1.08 10.60 -14.17
C LEU A 196 -0.06 11.49 -13.66
N GLU A 197 -1.24 11.50 -14.32
CA GLU A 197 -2.43 12.19 -13.81
C GLU A 197 -2.85 11.64 -12.43
N SER A 198 -2.77 10.32 -12.24
CA SER A 198 -3.03 9.70 -10.93
C SER A 198 -1.99 10.11 -9.87
N VAL A 199 -0.71 10.25 -10.25
CA VAL A 199 0.34 10.76 -9.38
C VAL A 199 0.12 12.23 -9.03
N ASP A 200 -0.21 13.07 -10.01
CA ASP A 200 -0.50 14.51 -9.81
C ASP A 200 -1.73 14.71 -8.91
N PHE A 201 -2.75 13.86 -9.03
CA PHE A 201 -3.90 13.86 -8.14
C PHE A 201 -3.50 13.57 -6.69
N VAL A 202 -2.69 12.53 -6.47
CA VAL A 202 -2.15 12.19 -5.13
C VAL A 202 -1.27 13.32 -4.60
N ALA A 203 -0.45 13.96 -5.45
CA ALA A 203 0.40 15.09 -5.06
C ALA A 203 -0.41 16.28 -4.51
N LYS A 204 -1.61 16.52 -5.05
CA LYS A 204 -2.53 17.61 -4.63
C LYS A 204 -3.35 17.27 -3.37
N SER A 205 -3.52 16.00 -3.06
CA SER A 205 -4.45 15.57 -1.99
C SER A 205 -3.97 15.89 -0.57
N GLY A 206 -2.72 16.37 -0.40
CA GLY A 206 -2.16 16.72 0.89
C GLY A 206 -2.03 15.55 1.87
N ILE A 207 -1.97 14.32 1.39
CA ILE A 207 -1.81 13.12 2.20
C ILE A 207 -0.35 12.90 2.62
N PHE A 208 -0.17 12.07 3.64
CA PHE A 208 1.12 11.80 4.26
C PHE A 208 2.09 11.05 3.35
N GLY A 209 1.62 10.07 2.59
CA GLY A 209 2.52 9.23 1.83
C GLY A 209 1.89 8.46 0.69
N VAL A 210 2.74 7.82 -0.11
CA VAL A 210 2.33 7.06 -1.28
C VAL A 210 3.12 5.76 -1.43
N LYS A 211 2.45 4.74 -1.97
CA LYS A 211 3.06 3.52 -2.52
C LYS A 211 2.89 3.51 -4.03
N LEU A 212 4.00 3.58 -4.75
CA LEU A 212 4.06 3.36 -6.19
C LEU A 212 4.33 1.87 -6.41
N GLN A 213 3.30 1.12 -6.76
CA GLN A 213 3.39 -0.33 -6.90
C GLN A 213 3.44 -0.72 -8.37
N LEU A 214 4.40 -1.56 -8.74
CA LEU A 214 4.40 -2.21 -10.06
C LEU A 214 3.25 -3.21 -10.13
N LEU A 215 2.49 -3.20 -11.23
CA LEU A 215 1.53 -4.25 -11.51
C LEU A 215 2.24 -5.61 -11.57
N HIS A 216 1.73 -6.58 -10.82
CA HIS A 216 2.14 -7.97 -10.90
C HIS A 216 1.01 -8.83 -11.46
N VAL A 217 1.32 -9.61 -12.47
CA VAL A 217 0.45 -10.68 -12.97
C VAL A 217 0.73 -11.91 -12.12
N LEU A 218 -0.23 -12.32 -11.31
CA LEU A 218 -0.08 -13.42 -10.34
C LEU A 218 -0.92 -14.64 -10.77
N LYS A 219 -0.38 -15.84 -10.63
CA LYS A 219 -1.09 -17.10 -10.89
C LYS A 219 -2.40 -17.18 -10.10
N GLY A 220 -3.42 -17.72 -10.72
CA GLY A 220 -4.73 -17.89 -10.09
C GLY A 220 -5.55 -16.60 -9.98
N THR A 221 -5.15 -15.53 -10.67
CA THR A 221 -5.94 -14.31 -10.79
C THR A 221 -6.59 -14.20 -12.16
N PRO A 222 -7.77 -13.58 -12.28
CA PRO A 222 -8.38 -13.33 -13.59
C PRO A 222 -7.47 -12.51 -14.51
N LEU A 223 -6.64 -11.62 -13.96
CA LEU A 223 -5.66 -10.86 -14.73
C LEU A 223 -4.60 -11.77 -15.38
N ALA A 224 -4.17 -12.84 -14.70
CA ALA A 224 -3.25 -13.80 -15.28
C ALA A 224 -3.90 -14.56 -16.45
N ASP A 225 -5.16 -14.94 -16.32
CA ASP A 225 -5.91 -15.61 -17.40
C ASP A 225 -6.06 -14.68 -18.60
N MET A 226 -6.33 -13.39 -18.38
CA MET A 226 -6.38 -12.37 -19.44
C MET A 226 -5.01 -12.25 -20.11
N TYR A 227 -3.94 -12.11 -19.34
CA TYR A 227 -2.58 -11.96 -19.84
C TYR A 227 -2.10 -13.16 -20.67
N ILE A 228 -2.46 -14.38 -20.27
CA ILE A 228 -2.12 -15.60 -21.01
C ILE A 228 -2.89 -15.70 -22.33
N LYS A 229 -4.18 -15.31 -22.33
CA LYS A 229 -5.02 -15.35 -23.55
C LYS A 229 -4.68 -14.24 -24.53
N GLN A 230 -4.45 -13.06 -24.03
CA GLN A 230 -4.14 -11.86 -24.81
C GLN A 230 -3.13 -11.01 -24.05
N PRO A 231 -1.81 -11.24 -24.27
CA PRO A 231 -0.78 -10.47 -23.61
C PRO A 231 -0.92 -8.97 -23.86
N PHE A 232 -0.82 -8.19 -22.79
CA PHE A 232 -0.71 -6.73 -22.82
C PHE A 232 0.70 -6.30 -22.42
N GLU A 233 1.06 -5.07 -22.79
CA GLU A 233 2.39 -4.53 -22.52
C GLU A 233 2.62 -4.36 -21.00
N LEU A 234 3.78 -4.83 -20.54
CA LEU A 234 4.26 -4.63 -19.17
C LEU A 234 5.56 -3.84 -19.23
N PHE A 235 5.83 -3.08 -18.19
CA PHE A 235 7.09 -2.36 -18.06
C PHE A 235 8.31 -3.30 -18.16
N THR A 236 9.32 -2.87 -18.92
CA THR A 236 10.68 -3.36 -18.74
C THR A 236 11.27 -2.81 -17.43
N LEU A 237 12.37 -3.38 -16.95
CA LEU A 237 13.06 -2.87 -15.76
C LEU A 237 13.46 -1.40 -15.93
N ASP A 238 14.05 -1.07 -17.08
CA ASP A 238 14.57 0.27 -17.35
C ASP A 238 13.44 1.29 -17.47
N ASP A 239 12.40 1.00 -18.25
CA ASP A 239 11.23 1.87 -18.41
C ASP A 239 10.51 2.12 -17.08
N TYR A 240 10.36 1.07 -16.24
CA TYR A 240 9.77 1.20 -14.92
C TYR A 240 10.59 2.11 -14.01
N CYS A 241 11.91 1.90 -13.97
CA CYS A 241 12.79 2.70 -13.11
C CYS A 241 12.83 4.16 -13.54
N ASP A 242 12.83 4.44 -14.84
CA ASP A 242 12.73 5.81 -15.36
C ASP A 242 11.37 6.43 -15.02
N PHE A 243 10.28 5.66 -15.17
CA PHE A 243 8.94 6.13 -14.88
C PHE A 243 8.70 6.41 -13.38
N VAL A 244 9.24 5.60 -12.50
CA VAL A 244 9.18 5.85 -11.04
C VAL A 244 9.87 7.17 -10.68
N VAL A 245 10.98 7.50 -11.35
CA VAL A 245 11.65 8.80 -11.16
C VAL A 245 10.74 9.94 -11.64
N ASP A 246 10.10 9.81 -12.82
CA ASP A 246 9.13 10.81 -13.33
C ASP A 246 7.98 11.03 -12.33
N CYS A 247 7.47 9.96 -11.72
CA CYS A 247 6.45 10.05 -10.68
C CYS A 247 6.94 10.83 -9.45
N ILE A 248 8.13 10.48 -8.94
CA ILE A 248 8.67 11.07 -7.71
C ILE A 248 9.05 12.54 -7.88
N GLU A 249 9.49 12.96 -9.06
CA GLU A 249 9.75 14.37 -9.38
C GLU A 249 8.50 15.25 -9.20
N ARG A 250 7.29 14.67 -9.35
CA ARG A 250 5.98 15.36 -9.25
C ARG A 250 5.41 15.39 -7.84
N LEU A 251 5.86 14.50 -6.96
CA LEU A 251 5.34 14.40 -5.59
C LEU A 251 5.93 15.50 -4.68
N PRO A 252 5.18 16.05 -3.70
CA PRO A 252 5.69 17.00 -2.73
C PRO A 252 6.94 16.48 -2.01
N LYS A 253 7.87 17.40 -1.64
CA LYS A 253 9.15 17.04 -1.00
C LYS A 253 9.01 16.37 0.35
N ASP A 254 7.92 16.65 1.05
CA ASP A 254 7.57 16.12 2.38
C ASP A 254 6.68 14.88 2.35
N MET A 255 6.15 14.50 1.18
CA MET A 255 5.37 13.27 1.03
C MET A 255 6.27 12.04 1.18
N VAL A 256 5.91 11.13 2.08
CA VAL A 256 6.71 9.93 2.35
C VAL A 256 6.52 8.86 1.27
N ILE A 257 7.62 8.43 0.67
CA ILE A 257 7.60 7.33 -0.31
C ILE A 257 7.70 6.00 0.45
N HIS A 258 6.56 5.32 0.60
CA HIS A 258 6.47 4.05 1.33
C HIS A 258 6.98 2.86 0.53
N ARG A 259 6.81 2.89 -0.80
CA ARG A 259 7.19 1.80 -1.69
C ARG A 259 7.36 2.29 -3.13
N MET A 260 8.31 1.67 -3.85
CA MET A 260 8.60 1.94 -5.26
C MET A 260 8.73 0.64 -6.08
N THR A 261 8.20 -0.46 -5.59
CA THR A 261 8.30 -1.78 -6.25
C THR A 261 7.02 -2.57 -6.02
N GLY A 262 6.79 -3.61 -6.82
CA GLY A 262 5.80 -4.64 -6.50
C GLY A 262 6.24 -5.52 -5.33
N ASP A 263 5.30 -6.25 -4.74
CA ASP A 263 5.55 -7.14 -3.60
C ASP A 263 4.66 -8.40 -3.66
N GLY A 264 4.64 -9.06 -4.82
CA GLY A 264 3.95 -10.34 -4.97
C GLY A 264 4.83 -11.53 -4.57
N PRO A 265 4.22 -12.65 -4.14
CA PRO A 265 4.93 -13.89 -3.87
C PRO A 265 5.65 -14.39 -5.13
N ARG A 266 6.95 -14.69 -4.99
CA ARG A 266 7.75 -15.15 -6.13
C ARG A 266 7.18 -16.45 -6.77
N SER A 267 6.60 -17.32 -5.98
CA SER A 267 5.97 -18.57 -6.42
C SER A 267 4.71 -18.35 -7.26
N LEU A 268 4.02 -17.23 -7.07
CA LEU A 268 2.81 -16.87 -7.80
C LEU A 268 3.08 -15.93 -8.99
N LEU A 269 4.26 -15.30 -9.06
CA LEU A 269 4.54 -14.31 -10.09
C LEU A 269 4.65 -14.93 -11.48
N VAL A 270 3.79 -14.49 -12.41
CA VAL A 270 3.85 -14.80 -13.84
C VAL A 270 4.71 -13.78 -14.57
N ALA A 271 4.45 -12.49 -14.34
CA ALA A 271 5.14 -11.36 -14.96
C ALA A 271 4.99 -10.06 -14.14
N PRO A 272 5.93 -9.13 -14.26
CA PRO A 272 7.25 -9.24 -14.90
C PRO A 272 8.27 -9.89 -13.97
N LEU A 273 9.02 -10.89 -14.43
CA LEU A 273 9.93 -11.68 -13.60
C LEU A 273 11.13 -10.89 -13.04
N TRP A 274 11.56 -9.84 -13.72
CA TRP A 274 12.67 -8.98 -13.26
C TRP A 274 12.37 -8.31 -11.90
N SER A 275 11.10 -8.13 -11.56
CA SER A 275 10.67 -7.48 -10.31
C SER A 275 11.01 -8.31 -9.04
N THR A 276 11.35 -9.58 -9.20
CA THR A 276 11.79 -10.43 -8.08
C THR A 276 13.14 -10.02 -7.49
N ASP A 277 13.98 -9.31 -8.24
CA ASP A 277 15.23 -8.73 -7.75
C ASP A 277 15.03 -7.29 -7.28
N LYS A 278 14.37 -7.14 -6.14
CA LYS A 278 14.07 -5.83 -5.53
C LYS A 278 15.31 -4.97 -5.32
N LYS A 279 16.47 -5.59 -5.01
CA LYS A 279 17.72 -4.86 -4.80
C LYS A 279 18.19 -4.22 -6.11
N ARG A 280 18.16 -4.97 -7.21
CA ARG A 280 18.49 -4.44 -8.54
C ARG A 280 17.54 -3.31 -8.93
N VAL A 281 16.23 -3.46 -8.72
CA VAL A 281 15.22 -2.42 -9.03
C VAL A 281 15.56 -1.12 -8.27
N LEU A 282 15.72 -1.20 -6.96
CA LEU A 282 16.01 -0.03 -6.12
C LEU A 282 17.36 0.63 -6.47
N ASN A 283 18.39 -0.16 -6.75
CA ASN A 283 19.69 0.37 -7.19
C ASN A 283 19.58 1.07 -8.54
N THR A 284 18.79 0.52 -9.49
CA THR A 284 18.56 1.14 -10.79
C THR A 284 17.81 2.46 -10.64
N ILE A 285 16.74 2.52 -9.84
CA ILE A 285 16.02 3.77 -9.56
C ILE A 285 16.96 4.82 -8.96
N ASN A 286 17.76 4.47 -7.95
CA ASN A 286 18.73 5.40 -7.36
C ASN A 286 19.75 5.90 -8.40
N LYS A 287 20.22 5.00 -9.27
CA LYS A 287 21.14 5.38 -10.37
C LYS A 287 20.50 6.33 -11.36
N ARG A 288 19.20 6.14 -11.71
CA ARG A 288 18.45 7.08 -12.58
C ARG A 288 18.37 8.46 -11.95
N PHE A 289 18.08 8.56 -10.65
CA PHE A 289 18.11 9.84 -9.93
C PHE A 289 19.48 10.54 -10.02
N GLU A 290 20.57 9.78 -9.89
CA GLU A 290 21.93 10.32 -10.00
C GLU A 290 22.23 10.82 -11.42
N VAL A 291 21.99 9.98 -12.43
CA VAL A 291 22.28 10.29 -13.84
C VAL A 291 21.46 11.48 -14.33
N ARG A 292 20.19 11.57 -13.93
CA ARG A 292 19.29 12.68 -14.30
C ARG A 292 19.53 13.92 -13.45
N ASP A 293 20.38 13.85 -12.44
CA ASP A 293 20.61 14.89 -11.42
C ASP A 293 19.32 15.52 -10.90
N THR A 294 18.40 14.65 -10.47
CA THR A 294 17.04 15.05 -10.08
C THR A 294 16.69 14.59 -8.66
N TYR A 295 15.57 15.05 -8.14
CA TYR A 295 15.08 14.80 -6.79
C TYR A 295 13.56 14.92 -6.69
N GLN A 296 12.99 14.40 -5.60
CA GLN A 296 11.56 14.52 -5.29
C GLN A 296 11.11 15.97 -5.23
N GLY A 297 10.01 16.25 -5.92
CA GLY A 297 9.41 17.58 -5.95
C GLY A 297 10.08 18.57 -6.90
N ARG A 298 11.00 18.15 -7.75
CA ARG A 298 11.61 19.02 -8.77
C ARG A 298 10.57 19.56 -9.76
N LEU A 299 9.58 18.75 -10.11
CA LEU A 299 8.50 19.09 -11.05
C LEU A 299 7.14 19.26 -10.35
N ASN A 300 7.14 19.30 -9.00
CA ASN A 300 5.91 19.54 -8.26
C ASN A 300 5.46 21.00 -8.46
N LEU A 301 4.21 21.16 -8.91
CA LEU A 301 3.60 22.48 -9.21
C LEU A 301 2.62 22.95 -8.11
N PHE A 302 2.51 22.21 -6.97
CA PHE A 302 1.48 22.39 -5.95
C PHE A 302 2.08 22.63 -4.57
#